data_49f4d676619e1c87f94bf2dc430dca56
#
_entry.id   49f4d676619e1c87f94bf2dc430dca56
#
_cell.length_a   1.000
_cell.length_b   1.000
_cell.length_c   1.000
_cell.angle_alpha   90.00
_cell.angle_beta   90.00
_cell.angle_gamma   90.00
#
_symmetry.space_group_name_H-M   'P 1'
#
loop_
_entity.id
_entity.type
_entity.pdbx_description
1 polymer ?
#
loop_
_entity_poly.entity_id
_entity_poly.type
_entity_poly.pdbx_seq_one_letter_code
_entity_poly.pdbx_strand_id
1 'polypeptide(L)'
;MVLEEFLSEWRNSNDRVLVHTSGSTGTPKPMWVEKEKMRHSARITCDFLGLQPGDTALLCMNLKYIGAKMVVVRSVERRLRLLSVEPSGHPMAALLQGEDAMLTDFREPSAVPRPCPKGQEITAPTFVAMVPLQVYNTLQVPAEAALLRQSRHLIIGGGAIDDQLAAALRDFPHAVWSTYGMTETLSHIALRRLNGPEASEIGRASCRERV
;
A
#
# COMPACT_ATOMS: atom_id res chain seq x y z
N MET A 1 -14.62 7.73 2.60
CA MET A 1 -13.58 8.27 3.54
C MET A 1 -12.45 8.77 2.69
N VAL A 2 -12.18 10.05 2.77
CA VAL A 2 -11.03 10.68 2.11
C VAL A 2 -9.81 10.70 3.04
N LEU A 3 -8.64 11.03 2.52
CA LEU A 3 -7.38 10.93 3.27
C LEU A 3 -7.37 11.86 4.50
N GLU A 4 -7.89 13.08 4.39
CA GLU A 4 -7.98 14.05 5.48
C GLU A 4 -8.85 13.54 6.64
N GLU A 5 -9.99 12.91 6.33
CA GLU A 5 -10.87 12.31 7.34
C GLU A 5 -10.14 11.21 8.11
N PHE A 6 -9.42 10.32 7.38
CA PHE A 6 -8.65 9.27 8.02
C PHE A 6 -7.50 9.82 8.87
N LEU A 7 -6.79 10.84 8.39
CA LEU A 7 -5.72 11.49 9.16
C LEU A 7 -6.26 12.16 10.42
N SER A 8 -7.44 12.78 10.36
CA SER A 8 -8.13 13.34 11.53
C SER A 8 -8.49 12.25 12.54
N GLU A 9 -9.08 11.13 12.07
CA GLU A 9 -9.37 9.96 12.90
C GLU A 9 -8.09 9.36 13.51
N TRP A 10 -7.02 9.26 12.72
CA TRP A 10 -5.74 8.71 13.16
C TRP A 10 -5.06 9.55 14.24
N ARG A 11 -5.17 10.89 14.15
CA ARG A 11 -4.51 11.85 15.04
C ARG A 11 -5.32 12.18 16.30
N ASN A 12 -6.60 11.83 16.36
CA ASN A 12 -7.43 12.11 17.52
C ASN A 12 -7.00 11.26 18.75
N SER A 13 -7.53 11.58 19.93
CA SER A 13 -7.19 10.93 21.20
C SER A 13 -7.75 9.52 21.38
N ASN A 14 -8.63 9.04 20.49
CA ASN A 14 -9.12 7.67 20.56
C ASN A 14 -7.98 6.69 20.28
N ASP A 15 -7.91 5.61 21.04
CA ASP A 15 -6.91 4.54 20.87
C ASP A 15 -7.24 3.57 19.74
N ARG A 16 -8.44 3.66 19.15
CA ARG A 16 -8.98 2.73 18.15
C ARG A 16 -9.43 3.45 16.89
N VAL A 17 -9.43 2.68 15.79
CA VAL A 17 -9.94 3.06 14.46
C VAL A 17 -10.99 2.05 14.03
N LEU A 18 -12.07 2.53 13.42
CA LEU A 18 -13.08 1.67 12.83
C LEU A 18 -12.60 1.14 11.46
N VAL A 19 -12.62 -0.17 11.31
CA VAL A 19 -12.38 -0.85 10.04
C VAL A 19 -13.55 -1.77 9.71
N HIS A 20 -13.65 -2.20 8.45
CA HIS A 20 -14.67 -3.15 8.02
C HIS A 20 -13.98 -4.35 7.38
N THR A 21 -14.47 -5.54 7.68
CA THR A 21 -14.03 -6.75 6.99
C THR A 21 -14.37 -6.67 5.51
N SER A 22 -13.60 -7.33 4.64
CA SER A 22 -13.75 -7.26 3.17
C SER A 22 -15.06 -7.83 2.63
N GLY A 23 -15.83 -8.54 3.47
CA GLY A 23 -17.11 -9.11 3.07
C GLY A 23 -17.02 -10.26 2.04
N SER A 24 -15.85 -10.85 1.82
CA SER A 24 -15.65 -11.97 0.90
C SER A 24 -16.54 -13.19 1.22
N THR A 25 -17.05 -13.28 2.44
CA THR A 25 -17.92 -14.35 2.94
C THR A 25 -19.27 -13.83 3.45
N GLY A 26 -19.63 -12.57 3.18
CA GLY A 26 -20.89 -11.99 3.64
C GLY A 26 -20.86 -10.46 3.76
N THR A 27 -21.81 -9.90 4.51
CA THR A 27 -21.88 -8.45 4.74
C THR A 27 -20.67 -7.97 5.53
N PRO A 28 -19.99 -6.88 5.11
CA PRO A 28 -18.87 -6.30 5.84
C PRO A 28 -19.24 -5.99 7.28
N LYS A 29 -18.48 -6.50 8.24
CA LYS A 29 -18.71 -6.28 9.66
C LYS A 29 -17.79 -5.19 10.18
N PRO A 30 -18.30 -4.23 10.98
CA PRO A 30 -17.47 -3.23 11.66
C PRO A 30 -16.62 -3.89 12.75
N MET A 31 -15.37 -3.46 12.86
CA MET A 31 -14.43 -3.92 13.88
C MET A 31 -13.57 -2.75 14.36
N TRP A 32 -13.43 -2.60 15.67
CA TRP A 32 -12.55 -1.61 16.26
C TRP A 32 -11.16 -2.19 16.45
N VAL A 33 -10.17 -1.52 15.90
CA VAL A 33 -8.77 -1.93 15.91
C VAL A 33 -7.94 -0.92 16.68
N GLU A 34 -7.07 -1.41 17.54
CA GLU A 34 -6.14 -0.56 18.31
C GLU A 34 -5.09 0.07 17.39
N LYS A 35 -4.93 1.39 17.48
CA LYS A 35 -3.93 2.13 16.70
C LYS A 35 -2.52 1.62 16.95
N GLU A 36 -2.19 1.21 18.19
CA GLU A 36 -0.86 0.69 18.50
C GLU A 36 -0.57 -0.64 17.80
N LYS A 37 -1.55 -1.52 17.67
CA LYS A 37 -1.41 -2.76 16.87
C LYS A 37 -1.17 -2.44 15.39
N MET A 38 -1.86 -1.43 14.84
CA MET A 38 -1.63 -0.98 13.46
C MET A 38 -0.21 -0.40 13.29
N ARG A 39 0.26 0.42 14.25
CA ARG A 39 1.64 0.95 14.25
C ARG A 39 2.67 -0.17 14.29
N HIS A 40 2.49 -1.14 15.18
CA HIS A 40 3.40 -2.28 15.30
C HIS A 40 3.49 -3.06 13.98
N SER A 41 2.35 -3.43 13.38
CA SER A 41 2.30 -4.08 12.06
C SER A 41 2.97 -3.23 10.96
N ALA A 42 2.78 -1.91 10.99
CA ALA A 42 3.42 -1.00 10.04
C ALA A 42 4.93 -1.00 10.17
N ARG A 43 5.46 -0.92 11.40
CA ARG A 43 6.92 -0.94 11.69
C ARG A 43 7.56 -2.22 11.17
N ILE A 44 6.96 -3.39 11.48
CA ILE A 44 7.47 -4.69 11.00
C ILE A 44 7.55 -4.72 9.47
N THR A 45 6.50 -4.27 8.78
CA THR A 45 6.53 -4.24 7.31
C THR A 45 7.59 -3.28 6.77
N CYS A 46 7.69 -2.08 7.35
CA CYS A 46 8.67 -1.09 6.93
C CYS A 46 10.10 -1.57 7.16
N ASP A 47 10.37 -2.24 8.29
CA ASP A 47 11.69 -2.82 8.60
C ASP A 47 12.03 -3.96 7.64
N PHE A 48 11.08 -4.86 7.39
CA PHE A 48 11.26 -5.96 6.44
C PHE A 48 11.56 -5.47 5.01
N LEU A 49 10.87 -4.42 4.56
CA LEU A 49 11.09 -3.83 3.23
C LEU A 49 12.28 -2.83 3.21
N GLY A 50 12.89 -2.52 4.35
CA GLY A 50 13.98 -1.55 4.45
C GLY A 50 13.59 -0.14 4.04
N LEU A 51 12.31 0.25 4.25
CA LEU A 51 11.84 1.60 3.93
C LEU A 51 12.46 2.64 4.84
N GLN A 52 12.87 3.77 4.26
CA GLN A 52 13.55 4.87 4.95
C GLN A 52 12.67 6.12 4.99
N PRO A 53 12.88 7.02 5.98
CA PRO A 53 12.22 8.33 5.98
C PRO A 53 12.50 9.09 4.68
N GLY A 54 11.42 9.62 4.06
CA GLY A 54 11.50 10.31 2.78
C GLY A 54 11.31 9.42 1.55
N ASP A 55 11.33 8.08 1.68
CA ASP A 55 10.87 7.18 0.62
C ASP A 55 9.43 7.51 0.24
N THR A 56 9.06 7.24 -1.03
CA THR A 56 7.72 7.52 -1.53
C THR A 56 6.83 6.27 -1.48
N ALA A 57 5.60 6.45 -1.00
CA ALA A 57 4.56 5.42 -1.03
C ALA A 57 3.37 5.87 -1.89
N LEU A 58 2.71 4.92 -2.57
CA LEU A 58 1.50 5.21 -3.35
C LEU A 58 0.25 4.69 -2.63
N LEU A 59 -0.70 5.59 -2.37
CA LEU A 59 -2.08 5.29 -2.00
C LEU A 59 -2.97 5.39 -3.24
N CYS A 60 -3.42 4.24 -3.73
CA CYS A 60 -4.26 4.11 -4.92
C CYS A 60 -5.48 3.20 -4.68
N MET A 61 -5.78 2.93 -3.42
CA MET A 61 -6.90 2.10 -2.98
C MET A 61 -7.85 2.89 -2.09
N ASN A 62 -9.11 2.48 -2.05
CA ASN A 62 -10.12 3.14 -1.21
C ASN A 62 -9.86 2.90 0.28
N LEU A 63 -9.83 3.98 1.07
CA LEU A 63 -9.59 3.98 2.52
C LEU A 63 -10.67 3.28 3.38
N LYS A 64 -11.76 2.81 2.78
CA LYS A 64 -12.67 1.90 3.48
C LYS A 64 -12.02 0.54 3.77
N TYR A 65 -11.00 0.14 3.01
CA TYR A 65 -10.30 -1.14 3.16
C TYR A 65 -9.06 -1.02 4.02
N ILE A 66 -8.80 -2.05 4.82
CA ILE A 66 -7.65 -2.09 5.74
C ILE A 66 -6.31 -1.95 5.01
N GLY A 67 -6.17 -2.51 3.80
CA GLY A 67 -4.95 -2.40 3.00
C GLY A 67 -4.56 -0.95 2.72
N ALA A 68 -5.52 -0.12 2.30
CA ALA A 68 -5.31 1.31 2.05
C ALA A 68 -4.97 2.07 3.34
N LYS A 69 -5.72 1.83 4.44
CA LYS A 69 -5.41 2.42 5.76
C LYS A 69 -3.98 2.09 6.19
N MET A 70 -3.54 0.85 5.99
CA MET A 70 -2.18 0.43 6.36
C MET A 70 -1.08 1.04 5.49
N VAL A 71 -1.36 1.44 4.23
CA VAL A 71 -0.41 2.27 3.45
C VAL A 71 -0.20 3.61 4.15
N VAL A 72 -1.28 4.28 4.58
CA VAL A 72 -1.18 5.56 5.30
C VAL A 72 -0.46 5.38 6.64
N VAL A 73 -0.81 4.36 7.43
CA VAL A 73 -0.17 4.10 8.73
C VAL A 73 1.33 3.84 8.58
N ARG A 74 1.76 3.07 7.57
CA ARG A 74 3.18 2.86 7.25
C ARG A 74 3.86 4.18 6.90
N SER A 75 3.18 5.02 6.12
CA SER A 75 3.72 6.33 5.73
C SER A 75 3.91 7.25 6.93
N VAL A 76 2.96 7.28 7.86
CA VAL A 76 3.09 8.04 9.12
C VAL A 76 4.24 7.50 9.98
N GLU A 77 4.27 6.20 10.24
CA GLU A 77 5.24 5.56 11.15
C GLU A 77 6.68 5.64 10.62
N ARG A 78 6.87 5.56 9.31
CA ARG A 78 8.20 5.62 8.69
C ARG A 78 8.54 7.00 8.14
N ARG A 79 7.68 8.01 8.32
CA ARG A 79 7.88 9.37 7.80
C ARG A 79 8.12 9.38 6.28
N LEU A 80 7.25 8.64 5.55
CA LEU A 80 7.32 8.58 4.10
C LEU A 80 6.66 9.81 3.46
N ARG A 81 6.90 9.98 2.19
CA ARG A 81 6.16 10.89 1.31
C ARG A 81 5.05 10.09 0.65
N LEU A 82 3.80 10.35 1.01
CA LEU A 82 2.64 9.65 0.49
C LEU A 82 2.10 10.38 -0.74
N LEU A 83 2.22 9.74 -1.90
CA LEU A 83 1.47 10.10 -3.09
C LEU A 83 0.10 9.45 -3.02
N SER A 84 -0.97 10.21 -3.19
CA SER A 84 -2.32 9.68 -3.23
C SER A 84 -3.03 10.09 -4.51
N VAL A 85 -3.67 9.11 -5.14
CA VAL A 85 -4.47 9.26 -6.35
C VAL A 85 -5.85 8.67 -6.12
N GLU A 86 -6.83 9.09 -6.92
CA GLU A 86 -8.16 8.49 -6.85
C GLU A 86 -8.11 6.98 -7.14
N PRO A 87 -8.82 6.16 -6.34
CA PRO A 87 -8.88 4.73 -6.56
C PRO A 87 -9.45 4.40 -7.93
N SER A 88 -8.64 3.74 -8.76
CA SER A 88 -9.02 3.35 -10.12
C SER A 88 -8.41 2.01 -10.51
N GLY A 89 -8.77 1.49 -11.67
CA GLY A 89 -8.12 0.32 -12.26
C GLY A 89 -6.73 0.62 -12.84
N HIS A 90 -6.38 1.90 -13.07
CA HIS A 90 -5.14 2.37 -13.70
C HIS A 90 -4.44 3.44 -12.84
N PRO A 91 -3.96 3.10 -11.64
CA PRO A 91 -3.43 4.11 -10.72
C PRO A 91 -2.13 4.75 -11.21
N MET A 92 -1.36 4.08 -12.06
CA MET A 92 -0.14 4.64 -12.62
C MET A 92 -0.40 5.71 -13.69
N ALA A 93 -1.57 5.66 -14.35
CA ALA A 93 -1.97 6.68 -15.32
C ALA A 93 -2.05 8.07 -14.67
N ALA A 94 -2.64 8.17 -13.48
CA ALA A 94 -2.74 9.43 -12.74
C ALA A 94 -1.36 10.03 -12.41
N LEU A 95 -0.39 9.18 -12.09
CA LEU A 95 0.99 9.62 -11.85
C LEU A 95 1.69 10.09 -13.14
N LEU A 96 1.47 9.40 -14.26
CA LEU A 96 2.06 9.78 -15.55
C LEU A 96 1.48 11.10 -16.10
N GLN A 97 0.21 11.34 -15.87
CA GLN A 97 -0.46 12.56 -16.32
C GLN A 97 -0.11 13.77 -15.42
N GLY A 98 0.34 13.50 -14.17
CA GLY A 98 0.65 14.54 -13.18
C GLY A 98 -0.58 15.35 -12.75
N GLU A 99 -1.78 14.86 -13.05
CA GLU A 99 -3.05 15.47 -12.70
C GLU A 99 -3.65 14.76 -11.50
N ASP A 100 -4.26 15.54 -10.58
CA ASP A 100 -5.01 15.07 -9.42
C ASP A 100 -4.22 14.19 -8.41
N ALA A 101 -2.90 14.11 -8.54
CA ALA A 101 -2.07 13.49 -7.53
C ALA A 101 -1.82 14.45 -6.36
N MET A 102 -2.02 13.95 -5.14
CA MET A 102 -1.76 14.70 -3.91
C MET A 102 -0.50 14.15 -3.23
N LEU A 103 0.29 15.04 -2.65
CA LEU A 103 1.47 14.69 -1.86
C LEU A 103 1.23 15.05 -0.38
N THR A 104 1.48 14.10 0.51
CA THR A 104 1.54 14.32 1.96
C THR A 104 2.93 13.93 2.45
N ASP A 105 3.69 14.88 2.96
CA ASP A 105 5.05 14.62 3.46
C ASP A 105 5.05 14.40 4.97
N PHE A 106 5.10 13.15 5.42
CA PHE A 106 5.04 12.80 6.85
C PHE A 106 6.35 13.05 7.61
N ARG A 107 7.37 13.65 6.99
CA ARG A 107 8.51 14.22 7.70
C ARG A 107 8.12 15.51 8.41
N GLU A 108 7.07 16.19 7.93
CA GLU A 108 6.49 17.37 8.55
C GLU A 108 5.54 16.97 9.68
N PRO A 109 5.62 17.54 10.89
CA PRO A 109 4.73 17.19 12.01
C PRO A 109 3.25 17.44 11.73
N SER A 110 2.93 18.47 10.94
CA SER A 110 1.57 18.87 10.55
C SER A 110 1.24 18.49 9.10
N ALA A 111 1.78 17.37 8.62
CA ALA A 111 1.58 16.94 7.24
C ALA A 111 0.10 16.91 6.85
N VAL A 112 -0.23 17.63 5.79
CA VAL A 112 -1.55 17.66 5.14
C VAL A 112 -1.38 17.36 3.64
N PRO A 113 -2.38 16.76 2.99
CA PRO A 113 -2.37 16.57 1.54
C PRO A 113 -2.33 17.91 0.81
N ARG A 114 -1.48 18.00 -0.20
CA ARG A 114 -1.38 19.17 -1.10
C ARG A 114 -1.19 18.67 -2.54
N PRO A 115 -1.68 19.42 -3.54
CA PRO A 115 -1.45 19.05 -4.94
C PRO A 115 0.03 18.86 -5.24
N CYS A 116 0.35 17.85 -6.03
CA CYS A 116 1.71 17.71 -6.53
C CYS A 116 2.09 18.92 -7.39
N PRO A 117 3.32 19.42 -7.30
CA PRO A 117 3.76 20.55 -8.11
C PRO A 117 3.63 20.23 -9.61
N LYS A 118 2.93 21.10 -10.35
CA LYS A 118 2.79 20.95 -11.80
C LYS A 118 4.16 21.01 -12.49
N GLY A 119 4.37 20.14 -13.46
CA GLY A 119 5.62 20.08 -14.22
C GLY A 119 6.78 19.37 -13.53
N GLN A 120 6.58 18.86 -12.32
CA GLN A 120 7.55 17.96 -11.71
C GLN A 120 7.32 16.54 -12.24
N GLU A 121 8.35 15.94 -12.81
CA GLU A 121 8.32 14.53 -13.20
C GLU A 121 8.11 13.67 -11.95
N ILE A 122 7.00 12.95 -11.91
CA ILE A 122 6.70 12.05 -10.79
C ILE A 122 7.52 10.77 -11.03
N THR A 123 8.56 10.62 -10.23
CA THR A 123 9.35 9.38 -10.22
C THR A 123 8.52 8.23 -9.66
N ALA A 124 8.86 7.00 -10.05
CA ALA A 124 8.19 5.80 -9.55
C ALA A 124 8.22 5.77 -8.01
N PRO A 125 7.09 5.48 -7.36
CA PRO A 125 7.06 5.35 -5.89
C PRO A 125 7.98 4.21 -5.42
N THR A 126 8.68 4.42 -4.30
CA THR A 126 9.52 3.38 -3.70
C THR A 126 8.70 2.17 -3.26
N PHE A 127 7.52 2.44 -2.70
CA PHE A 127 6.61 1.43 -2.16
C PHE A 127 5.21 1.57 -2.76
N VAL A 128 4.71 0.48 -3.34
CA VAL A 128 3.39 0.40 -3.96
C VAL A 128 2.62 -0.80 -3.40
N ALA A 129 1.36 -0.56 -3.03
CA ALA A 129 0.42 -1.62 -2.64
C ALA A 129 -0.79 -1.59 -3.58
N MET A 130 -1.09 -2.72 -4.21
CA MET A 130 -2.18 -2.85 -5.20
C MET A 130 -2.98 -4.14 -5.00
N VAL A 131 -4.18 -4.17 -5.57
CA VAL A 131 -4.93 -5.43 -5.77
C VAL A 131 -4.54 -6.05 -7.11
N PRO A 132 -4.73 -7.39 -7.30
CA PRO A 132 -4.34 -8.08 -8.55
C PRO A 132 -4.90 -7.43 -9.82
N LEU A 133 -6.16 -6.98 -9.79
CA LEU A 133 -6.81 -6.33 -10.93
C LEU A 133 -6.10 -5.02 -11.34
N GLN A 134 -5.66 -4.20 -10.36
CA GLN A 134 -4.91 -2.97 -10.67
C GLN A 134 -3.56 -3.29 -11.33
N VAL A 135 -2.87 -4.31 -10.83
CA VAL A 135 -1.59 -4.74 -11.42
C VAL A 135 -1.82 -5.27 -12.83
N TYR A 136 -2.81 -6.14 -13.03
CA TYR A 136 -3.15 -6.67 -14.33
C TYR A 136 -3.42 -5.55 -15.35
N ASN A 137 -4.29 -4.60 -15.00
CA ASN A 137 -4.61 -3.47 -15.89
C ASN A 137 -3.40 -2.59 -16.19
N THR A 138 -2.61 -2.26 -15.17
CA THR A 138 -1.35 -1.50 -15.32
C THR A 138 -0.40 -2.17 -16.31
N LEU A 139 -0.28 -3.50 -16.27
CA LEU A 139 0.61 -4.24 -17.18
C LEU A 139 0.14 -4.25 -18.64
N GLN A 140 -1.14 -3.99 -18.92
CA GLN A 140 -1.67 -3.86 -20.28
C GLN A 140 -1.25 -2.56 -20.96
N VAL A 141 -0.82 -1.54 -20.22
CA VAL A 141 -0.43 -0.22 -20.75
C VAL A 141 1.09 -0.05 -20.62
N PRO A 142 1.85 -0.04 -21.74
CA PRO A 142 3.32 -0.05 -21.68
C PRO A 142 3.94 1.06 -20.82
N ALA A 143 3.41 2.29 -20.88
CA ALA A 143 3.92 3.41 -20.08
C ALA A 143 3.67 3.21 -18.57
N GLU A 144 2.49 2.73 -18.18
CA GLU A 144 2.16 2.42 -16.79
C GLU A 144 2.99 1.25 -16.27
N ALA A 145 3.16 0.20 -17.08
CA ALA A 145 3.99 -0.95 -16.75
C ALA A 145 5.46 -0.54 -16.55
N ALA A 146 5.99 0.34 -17.41
CA ALA A 146 7.35 0.86 -17.29
C ALA A 146 7.56 1.64 -15.99
N LEU A 147 6.58 2.47 -15.57
CA LEU A 147 6.63 3.20 -14.31
C LEU A 147 6.55 2.24 -13.12
N LEU A 148 5.61 1.27 -13.12
CA LEU A 148 5.45 0.31 -12.03
C LEU A 148 6.70 -0.56 -11.85
N ARG A 149 7.38 -0.95 -12.94
CA ARG A 149 8.62 -1.73 -12.90
C ARG A 149 9.77 -1.03 -12.20
N GLN A 150 9.77 0.30 -12.12
CA GLN A 150 10.79 1.08 -11.41
C GLN A 150 10.52 1.15 -9.89
N SER A 151 9.34 0.75 -9.42
CA SER A 151 9.02 0.74 -7.98
C SER A 151 9.84 -0.33 -7.27
N ARG A 152 10.53 0.05 -6.19
CA ARG A 152 11.46 -0.84 -5.46
C ARG A 152 10.73 -1.98 -4.74
N HIS A 153 9.53 -1.73 -4.25
CA HIS A 153 8.69 -2.72 -3.58
C HIS A 153 7.25 -2.64 -4.06
N LEU A 154 6.78 -3.71 -4.68
CA LEU A 154 5.38 -3.91 -5.01
C LEU A 154 4.81 -5.01 -4.13
N ILE A 155 3.78 -4.69 -3.34
CA ILE A 155 3.01 -5.70 -2.62
C ILE A 155 1.62 -5.84 -3.22
N ILE A 156 1.19 -7.07 -3.44
CA ILE A 156 -0.09 -7.40 -4.08
C ILE A 156 -0.93 -8.19 -3.09
N GLY A 157 -2.13 -7.67 -2.79
CA GLY A 157 -3.02 -8.29 -1.83
C GLY A 157 -4.49 -8.08 -2.13
N GLY A 158 -5.37 -8.64 -1.31
CA GLY A 158 -6.81 -8.50 -1.48
C GLY A 158 -7.44 -9.39 -2.55
N GLY A 159 -6.68 -10.34 -3.12
CA GLY A 159 -7.14 -11.31 -4.10
C GLY A 159 -6.08 -12.35 -4.44
N ALA A 160 -6.49 -13.41 -5.12
CA ALA A 160 -5.57 -14.42 -5.63
C ALA A 160 -4.76 -13.86 -6.81
N ILE A 161 -3.52 -14.30 -6.93
CA ILE A 161 -2.66 -14.06 -8.08
C ILE A 161 -2.64 -15.35 -8.88
N ASP A 162 -3.17 -15.30 -10.10
CA ASP A 162 -3.15 -16.43 -11.02
C ASP A 162 -1.77 -16.63 -11.67
N ASP A 163 -1.61 -17.74 -12.36
CA ASP A 163 -0.33 -18.11 -12.99
C ASP A 163 0.08 -17.13 -14.10
N GLN A 164 -0.88 -16.53 -14.80
CA GLN A 164 -0.63 -15.56 -15.86
C GLN A 164 -0.03 -14.27 -15.28
N LEU A 165 -0.64 -13.73 -14.24
CA LEU A 165 -0.14 -12.55 -13.55
C LEU A 165 1.22 -12.83 -12.89
N ALA A 166 1.36 -14.00 -12.24
CA ALA A 166 2.62 -14.42 -11.63
C ALA A 166 3.75 -14.50 -12.66
N ALA A 167 3.47 -15.06 -13.87
CA ALA A 167 4.44 -15.11 -14.95
C ALA A 167 4.84 -13.72 -15.45
N ALA A 168 3.88 -12.80 -15.61
CA ALA A 168 4.15 -11.42 -16.05
C ALA A 168 5.00 -10.61 -15.05
N LEU A 169 4.96 -10.99 -13.76
CA LEU A 169 5.72 -10.32 -12.69
C LEU A 169 7.12 -10.90 -12.50
N ARG A 170 7.41 -12.06 -13.07
CA ARG A 170 8.67 -12.81 -12.85
C ARG A 170 9.92 -12.00 -13.21
N ASP A 171 9.84 -11.22 -14.30
CA ASP A 171 10.95 -10.44 -14.83
C ASP A 171 10.98 -8.99 -14.31
N PHE A 172 10.30 -8.71 -13.22
CA PHE A 172 10.39 -7.41 -12.56
C PHE A 172 11.79 -7.22 -11.96
N PRO A 173 12.44 -6.03 -12.16
CA PRO A 173 13.81 -5.81 -11.68
C PRO A 173 13.89 -5.68 -10.15
N HIS A 174 12.77 -5.35 -9.51
CA HIS A 174 12.69 -5.12 -8.08
C HIS A 174 11.71 -6.09 -7.41
N ALA A 175 11.65 -6.02 -6.08
CA ALA A 175 10.91 -6.97 -5.26
C ALA A 175 9.39 -6.90 -5.46
N VAL A 176 8.79 -8.01 -5.87
CA VAL A 176 7.33 -8.19 -5.94
C VAL A 176 6.90 -9.24 -4.92
N TRP A 177 5.90 -8.90 -4.12
CA TRP A 177 5.42 -9.72 -3.02
C TRP A 177 3.91 -9.98 -3.13
N SER A 178 3.50 -11.23 -2.98
CA SER A 178 2.12 -11.60 -2.68
C SER A 178 1.90 -11.55 -1.18
N THR A 179 0.78 -10.97 -0.74
CA THR A 179 0.45 -10.89 0.68
C THR A 179 -0.55 -11.96 1.07
N TYR A 180 -0.38 -12.51 2.27
CA TYR A 180 -1.37 -13.33 2.94
C TYR A 180 -1.80 -12.65 4.24
N GLY A 181 -3.10 -12.39 4.39
CA GLY A 181 -3.67 -11.71 5.54
C GLY A 181 -5.14 -11.33 5.33
N MET A 182 -5.74 -10.82 6.37
CA MET A 182 -7.13 -10.40 6.40
C MET A 182 -7.29 -9.16 7.30
N THR A 183 -8.49 -8.61 7.37
CA THR A 183 -8.77 -7.43 8.21
C THR A 183 -8.49 -7.73 9.69
N GLU A 184 -8.83 -8.91 10.16
CA GLU A 184 -8.65 -9.38 11.54
C GLU A 184 -7.17 -9.50 11.94
N THR A 185 -6.28 -9.67 10.96
CA THR A 185 -4.82 -9.68 11.15
C THR A 185 -4.16 -8.32 10.85
N LEU A 186 -4.94 -7.26 10.70
CA LEU A 186 -4.50 -5.87 10.43
C LEU A 186 -3.75 -5.69 9.11
N SER A 187 -3.99 -6.49 8.14
CA SER A 187 -3.35 -6.57 6.83
C SER A 187 -2.65 -7.93 6.67
N HIS A 188 -1.40 -7.95 6.17
CA HIS A 188 -0.70 -9.20 5.91
C HIS A 188 0.09 -9.69 7.13
N ILE A 189 0.12 -10.99 7.30
CA ILE A 189 0.96 -11.72 8.28
C ILE A 189 2.13 -12.44 7.60
N ALA A 190 2.08 -12.58 6.28
CA ALA A 190 3.14 -13.17 5.49
C ALA A 190 3.26 -12.47 4.13
N LEU A 191 4.48 -12.43 3.61
CA LEU A 191 4.83 -11.98 2.28
C LEU A 191 5.54 -13.12 1.55
N ARG A 192 5.03 -13.49 0.37
CA ARG A 192 5.66 -14.47 -0.50
C ARG A 192 6.31 -13.74 -1.68
N ARG A 193 7.59 -13.95 -1.90
CA ARG A 193 8.30 -13.41 -3.06
C ARG A 193 7.78 -14.04 -4.35
N LEU A 194 7.50 -13.21 -5.36
CA LEU A 194 6.99 -13.68 -6.66
C LEU A 194 8.07 -13.72 -7.76
N ASN A 195 9.18 -13.02 -7.56
CA ASN A 195 10.22 -12.86 -8.59
C ASN A 195 11.62 -12.96 -7.99
N GLY A 196 12.62 -13.10 -8.89
CA GLY A 196 14.03 -13.24 -8.50
C GLY A 196 14.40 -14.61 -7.96
N PRO A 197 15.65 -14.81 -7.50
CA PRO A 197 16.14 -16.11 -7.01
C PRO A 197 15.42 -16.59 -5.74
N GLU A 198 14.83 -15.69 -4.98
CA GLU A 198 14.06 -15.96 -3.77
C GLU A 198 12.56 -16.19 -4.06
N ALA A 199 12.19 -16.36 -5.34
CA ALA A 199 10.82 -16.67 -5.72
C ALA A 199 10.35 -17.96 -5.02
N SER A 200 9.21 -17.87 -4.34
CA SER A 200 8.62 -18.92 -3.47
C SER A 200 9.05 -18.89 -2.02
N GLU A 201 10.06 -18.14 -1.61
CA GLU A 201 10.36 -17.95 -0.20
C GLU A 201 9.23 -17.15 0.50
N ILE A 202 8.79 -17.68 1.64
CA ILE A 202 7.80 -17.00 2.48
C ILE A 202 8.54 -16.20 3.53
N GLY A 203 8.68 -14.91 3.30
CA GLY A 203 9.13 -13.96 4.30
C GLY A 203 8.03 -13.76 5.35
N ARG A 204 8.35 -14.04 6.61
CA ARG A 204 7.43 -13.77 7.72
C ARG A 204 7.51 -12.31 8.11
N ALA A 205 6.62 -11.47 7.58
CA ALA A 205 6.26 -10.22 8.24
C ALA A 205 5.27 -10.56 9.37
N SER A 206 5.69 -11.40 10.34
CA SER A 206 4.78 -11.89 11.35
C SER A 206 4.80 -11.00 12.57
N CYS A 207 3.66 -10.38 12.89
CA CYS A 207 3.31 -10.09 14.26
C CYS A 207 3.21 -11.44 15.02
N ARG A 208 4.24 -11.81 15.79
CA ARG A 208 4.18 -12.92 16.75
C ARG A 208 3.55 -12.43 18.07
N GLU A 209 2.42 -11.80 18.01
CA GLU A 209 1.57 -11.66 19.19
C GLU A 209 0.16 -12.01 18.77
N ARG A 210 -0.32 -13.10 19.35
CA ARG A 210 -1.68 -13.57 19.19
C ARG A 210 -2.64 -12.50 19.70
N VAL A 211 -3.64 -12.22 18.90
CA VAL A 211 -4.88 -11.58 19.34
C VAL A 211 -5.59 -12.48 20.33
#